data_23cbdcd5404b7efe6321d58f6ad0842c
#
_entry.id   23cbdcd5404b7efe6321d58f6ad0842c
#
_cell.length_a   1.000
_cell.length_b   1.000
_cell.length_c   1.000
_cell.angle_alpha   90.00
_cell.angle_beta   90.00
_cell.angle_gamma   90.00
#
_symmetry.space_group_name_H-M   'P 1'
#
loop_
_entity.id
_entity.type
_entity.pdbx_description
1 polymer ?
#
loop_
_entity_poly.entity_id
_entity_poly.type
_entity_poly.pdbx_seq_one_letter_code
_entity_poly.pdbx_strand_id
1 'polypeptide(L)'
;MKNRILKLTVFGIGILGILGIAYGASKTRSLNGNEYISEYSLESRANTSDNIQLISVEKAKTIALAQVPGANESHLGEIDLDREHGRMEYEIEIFYNNSKYEYDIDAVTGEIVRSTVKQYNNWN
;
A
#
# COMPACT_ATOMS: atom_id res chain seq x y z
N MET A 1 -22.56 -3.33 8.82
CA MET A 1 -22.22 -2.26 7.87
C MET A 1 -20.74 -1.97 8.03
N LYS A 2 -19.95 -2.26 7.03
CA LYS A 2 -18.54 -1.88 7.02
C LYS A 2 -18.46 -0.38 6.79
N ASN A 3 -18.15 0.38 7.82
CA ASN A 3 -17.82 1.79 7.67
C ASN A 3 -16.38 1.87 7.12
N ARG A 4 -16.26 1.87 5.81
CA ARG A 4 -15.01 2.17 5.12
C ARG A 4 -14.76 3.67 5.23
N ILE A 5 -13.98 4.05 6.24
CA ILE A 5 -13.84 5.47 6.58
C ILE A 5 -12.75 6.16 5.76
N LEU A 6 -11.84 5.46 5.15
CA LEU A 6 -10.86 6.06 4.26
C LEU A 6 -10.20 4.99 3.38
N LYS A 7 -10.61 4.91 2.14
CA LYS A 7 -9.84 4.18 1.13
C LYS A 7 -8.77 5.12 0.57
N LEU A 8 -7.54 4.93 0.98
CA LEU A 8 -6.41 5.50 0.27
C LEU A 8 -6.04 4.51 -0.85
N THR A 9 -6.57 4.74 -2.04
CA THR A 9 -6.19 3.97 -3.21
C THR A 9 -4.78 4.38 -3.62
N VAL A 10 -3.82 3.56 -3.30
CA VAL A 10 -2.45 3.77 -3.78
C VAL A 10 -2.36 3.17 -5.17
N PHE A 11 -2.75 3.95 -6.17
CA PHE A 11 -2.40 3.61 -7.54
C PHE A 11 -0.88 3.73 -7.70
N GLY A 12 -0.25 2.61 -7.96
CA GLY A 12 1.19 2.51 -8.17
C GLY A 12 1.67 3.14 -9.48
N ILE A 13 1.40 4.41 -9.68
CA ILE A 13 1.99 5.23 -10.73
C ILE A 13 2.72 6.37 -10.04
N GLY A 14 3.87 6.03 -9.53
CA GLY A 14 4.70 6.94 -8.78
C GLY A 14 5.54 7.88 -9.60
N ILE A 15 5.04 8.58 -10.60
CA ILE A 15 5.93 9.54 -11.31
C ILE A 15 5.28 10.90 -11.58
N LEU A 16 4.05 11.14 -11.22
CA LEU A 16 3.41 12.41 -11.52
C LEU A 16 3.19 13.34 -10.32
N GLY A 17 3.82 13.05 -9.20
CA GLY A 17 3.77 13.92 -8.02
C GLY A 17 4.67 15.16 -8.07
N ILE A 18 5.33 15.44 -9.18
CA ILE A 18 6.37 16.49 -9.21
C ILE A 18 5.80 17.88 -9.50
N LEU A 19 4.56 18.00 -9.89
CA LEU A 19 4.01 19.27 -10.34
C LEU A 19 3.24 20.07 -9.27
N GLY A 20 3.15 19.59 -8.07
CA GLY A 20 2.46 20.28 -6.98
C GLY A 20 3.31 21.16 -6.07
N ILE A 21 4.60 21.26 -6.29
CA ILE A 21 5.55 21.77 -5.28
C ILE A 21 5.97 23.21 -5.48
N ALA A 22 5.29 23.92 -6.30
CA ALA A 22 5.69 25.29 -6.60
C ALA A 22 5.29 26.32 -5.55
N TYR A 23 4.62 25.95 -4.49
CA TYR A 23 4.17 26.88 -3.48
C TYR A 23 4.84 26.65 -2.13
N GLY A 24 5.84 27.43 -1.87
CA GLY A 24 6.43 27.55 -0.53
C GLY A 24 7.89 27.16 -0.39
N ALA A 25 8.54 26.80 -1.46
CA ALA A 25 9.94 26.41 -1.43
C ALA A 25 10.89 27.63 -1.49
N SER A 26 10.70 28.57 -0.68
CA SER A 26 11.67 29.64 -0.54
C SER A 26 12.52 29.43 0.70
N LYS A 27 13.28 28.38 0.74
CA LYS A 27 14.55 28.26 1.48
C LYS A 27 15.13 26.88 1.25
N THR A 28 15.71 26.71 0.09
CA THR A 28 16.76 25.71 -0.05
C THR A 28 17.94 26.17 0.80
N ARG A 29 17.99 25.69 2.01
CA ARG A 29 19.21 25.70 2.77
C ARG A 29 20.04 24.57 2.20
N SER A 30 21.06 24.91 1.44
CA SER A 30 22.09 23.99 1.03
C SER A 30 22.68 23.37 2.28
N LEU A 31 22.25 22.19 2.62
CA LEU A 31 22.92 21.32 3.57
C LEU A 31 23.66 20.29 2.76
N ASN A 32 24.96 20.23 3.00
CA ASN A 32 25.89 19.31 2.38
C ASN A 32 25.31 17.94 2.08
N GLY A 33 25.12 17.66 0.86
CA GLY A 33 25.46 16.51 0.06
C GLY A 33 24.94 15.11 0.41
N ASN A 34 24.20 14.81 1.45
CA ASN A 34 23.85 13.41 1.75
C ASN A 34 22.50 13.17 2.46
N GLU A 35 21.58 14.11 2.45
CA GLU A 35 20.25 13.87 2.98
C GLU A 35 19.17 14.14 1.92
N TYR A 36 18.97 13.18 1.05
CA TYR A 36 17.68 13.05 0.39
C TYR A 36 16.69 12.49 1.39
N ILE A 37 16.15 13.34 2.22
CA ILE A 37 14.92 13.02 2.94
C ILE A 37 13.83 13.13 1.90
N SER A 38 13.37 11.99 1.40
CA SER A 38 12.22 11.97 0.51
C SER A 38 11.05 12.62 1.25
N GLU A 39 10.36 13.50 0.59
CA GLU A 39 9.18 14.22 1.10
C GLU A 39 8.09 13.27 1.66
N TYR A 40 8.10 12.01 1.22
CA TYR A 40 7.26 10.93 1.73
C TYR A 40 7.46 10.62 3.22
N SER A 41 8.62 10.97 3.77
CA SER A 41 8.89 10.76 5.20
C SER A 41 8.21 11.79 6.10
N LEU A 42 7.80 12.93 5.55
CA LEU A 42 7.21 14.01 6.34
C LEU A 42 5.71 13.91 6.46
N GLU A 43 5.03 13.42 5.43
CA GLU A 43 3.57 13.20 5.52
C GLU A 43 3.21 12.06 6.44
N SER A 44 4.03 11.01 6.51
CA SER A 44 3.81 9.93 7.48
C SER A 44 4.03 10.33 8.92
N ARG A 45 4.73 11.43 9.18
CA ARG A 45 4.98 11.92 10.54
C ARG A 45 3.89 12.82 11.09
N ALA A 46 3.06 13.41 10.24
CA ALA A 46 2.09 14.42 10.65
C ALA A 46 0.81 13.85 11.28
N ASN A 47 0.53 12.57 11.12
CA ASN A 47 -0.75 11.97 11.50
C ASN A 47 -0.69 10.80 12.48
N THR A 48 0.46 10.50 13.06
CA THR A 48 0.52 9.43 14.07
C THR A 48 0.89 9.99 15.44
N SER A 49 -0.13 10.14 16.28
CA SER A 49 0.04 10.35 17.72
C SER A 49 0.74 9.18 18.42
N ASP A 50 0.81 8.05 17.75
CA ASP A 50 1.52 6.87 18.20
C ASP A 50 2.58 6.53 17.15
N ASN A 51 3.80 6.31 17.60
CA ASN A 51 4.98 6.02 16.79
C ASN A 51 4.89 4.59 16.17
N ILE A 52 3.75 4.28 15.52
CA ILE A 52 3.49 2.99 14.88
C ILE A 52 4.14 3.03 13.50
N GLN A 53 5.18 2.25 13.32
CA GLN A 53 5.85 2.08 12.05
C GLN A 53 5.12 1.02 11.22
N LEU A 54 4.62 1.41 10.06
CA LEU A 54 4.01 0.49 9.11
C LEU A 54 5.08 -0.17 8.24
N ILE A 55 4.83 -1.40 7.83
CA ILE A 55 5.61 -2.03 6.75
C ILE A 55 5.36 -1.27 5.44
N SER A 56 6.32 -1.32 4.52
CA SER A 56 6.13 -0.71 3.21
C SER A 56 5.12 -1.49 2.35
N VAL A 57 4.50 -0.81 1.40
CA VAL A 57 3.60 -1.44 0.44
C VAL A 57 4.30 -2.54 -0.37
N GLU A 58 5.58 -2.36 -0.71
CA GLU A 58 6.39 -3.37 -1.40
C GLU A 58 6.57 -4.63 -0.56
N LYS A 59 6.73 -4.47 0.75
CA LYS A 59 6.78 -5.60 1.66
C LYS A 59 5.44 -6.34 1.71
N ALA A 60 4.35 -5.61 1.77
CA ALA A 60 3.00 -6.19 1.75
C ALA A 60 2.72 -6.94 0.43
N LYS A 61 3.08 -6.36 -0.73
CA LYS A 61 3.01 -7.04 -2.04
C LYS A 61 3.79 -8.35 -2.05
N THR A 62 5.02 -8.32 -1.53
CA THR A 62 5.87 -9.51 -1.46
C THR A 62 5.22 -10.61 -0.63
N ILE A 63 4.60 -10.25 0.50
CA ILE A 63 3.91 -11.20 1.37
C ILE A 63 2.70 -11.82 0.64
N ALA A 64 1.89 -11.00 -0.03
CA ALA A 64 0.73 -11.49 -0.76
C ALA A 64 1.12 -12.38 -1.95
N LEU A 65 2.08 -11.95 -2.77
CA LEU A 65 2.54 -12.73 -3.94
C LEU A 65 3.15 -14.07 -3.54
N ALA A 66 3.81 -14.15 -2.39
CA ALA A 66 4.35 -15.40 -1.88
C ALA A 66 3.27 -16.47 -1.59
N GLN A 67 2.01 -16.06 -1.42
CA GLN A 67 0.88 -16.96 -1.18
C GLN A 67 0.32 -17.57 -2.48
N VAL A 68 0.67 -17.01 -3.65
CA VAL A 68 0.13 -17.44 -4.95
C VAL A 68 1.29 -17.88 -5.85
N PRO A 69 1.72 -19.14 -5.76
CA PRO A 69 2.84 -19.66 -6.56
C PRO A 69 2.64 -19.42 -8.07
N GLY A 70 3.60 -18.78 -8.69
CA GLY A 70 3.57 -18.43 -10.12
C GLY A 70 3.00 -17.05 -10.41
N ALA A 71 2.33 -16.39 -9.47
CA ALA A 71 1.95 -15.00 -9.62
C ALA A 71 3.17 -14.07 -9.47
N ASN A 72 3.10 -12.91 -10.09
CA ASN A 72 4.10 -11.84 -10.02
C ASN A 72 3.41 -10.47 -10.02
N GLU A 73 4.16 -9.39 -9.99
CA GLU A 73 3.62 -8.04 -9.90
C GLU A 73 2.62 -7.66 -11.01
N SER A 74 2.72 -8.27 -12.19
CA SER A 74 1.76 -8.01 -13.27
C SER A 74 0.36 -8.56 -13.01
N HIS A 75 0.23 -9.42 -12.00
CA HIS A 75 -1.05 -10.01 -11.57
C HIS A 75 -1.68 -9.24 -10.41
N LEU A 76 -0.99 -8.23 -9.86
CA LEU A 76 -1.56 -7.40 -8.81
C LEU A 76 -2.71 -6.56 -9.35
N GLY A 77 -3.80 -6.55 -8.61
CA GLY A 77 -4.95 -5.70 -8.82
C GLY A 77 -4.92 -4.47 -7.93
N GLU A 78 -6.02 -4.22 -7.24
CA GLU A 78 -6.15 -3.11 -6.30
C GLU A 78 -5.29 -3.36 -5.06
N ILE A 79 -4.72 -2.27 -4.55
CA ILE A 79 -3.95 -2.27 -3.30
C ILE A 79 -4.42 -1.08 -2.48
N ASP A 80 -5.03 -1.36 -1.36
CA ASP A 80 -5.53 -0.34 -0.44
C ASP A 80 -4.85 -0.45 0.93
N LEU A 81 -4.75 0.68 1.63
CA LEU A 81 -4.41 0.72 3.05
C LEU A 81 -5.62 1.24 3.80
N ASP A 82 -6.24 0.39 4.58
CA ASP A 82 -7.48 0.69 5.27
C ASP A 82 -7.32 0.53 6.80
N ARG A 83 -8.24 1.13 7.53
CA ARG A 83 -8.32 0.92 8.98
C ARG A 83 -9.56 0.10 9.30
N GLU A 84 -9.35 -1.15 9.65
CA GLU A 84 -10.43 -2.05 10.08
C GLU A 84 -10.22 -2.51 11.53
N HIS A 85 -11.29 -2.47 12.34
CA HIS A 85 -11.29 -2.94 13.74
C HIS A 85 -10.16 -2.37 14.61
N GLY A 86 -9.74 -1.13 14.31
CA GLY A 86 -8.67 -0.45 15.04
C GLY A 86 -7.25 -0.77 14.58
N ARG A 87 -7.09 -1.62 13.55
CA ARG A 87 -5.80 -1.95 12.92
C ARG A 87 -5.69 -1.31 11.54
N MET A 88 -4.47 -1.00 11.13
CA MET A 88 -4.15 -0.64 9.75
C MET A 88 -3.85 -1.91 9.00
N GLU A 89 -4.51 -2.12 7.88
CA GLU A 89 -4.38 -3.34 7.07
C GLU A 89 -4.20 -2.97 5.59
N TYR A 90 -3.26 -3.65 4.92
CA TYR A 90 -3.17 -3.63 3.46
C TYR A 90 -4.13 -4.66 2.90
N GLU A 91 -5.08 -4.23 2.06
CA GLU A 91 -5.90 -5.12 1.23
C GLU A 91 -5.26 -5.23 -0.14
N ILE A 92 -4.86 -6.45 -0.54
CA ILE A 92 -4.14 -6.71 -1.80
C ILE A 92 -4.89 -7.74 -2.61
N GLU A 93 -5.24 -7.37 -3.85
CA GLU A 93 -5.85 -8.27 -4.82
C GLU A 93 -4.82 -8.83 -5.79
N ILE A 94 -4.94 -10.12 -6.10
CA ILE A 94 -4.13 -10.80 -7.11
C ILE A 94 -5.06 -11.55 -8.07
N PHE A 95 -4.90 -11.31 -9.36
CA PHE A 95 -5.63 -12.02 -10.41
C PHE A 95 -4.71 -13.02 -11.10
N TYR A 96 -4.89 -14.29 -10.83
CA TYR A 96 -4.04 -15.34 -11.38
C TYR A 96 -4.82 -16.63 -11.64
N ASN A 97 -4.58 -17.28 -12.78
CA ASN A 97 -5.20 -18.54 -13.15
C ASN A 97 -6.74 -18.55 -12.97
N ASN A 98 -7.41 -17.57 -13.56
CA ASN A 98 -8.88 -17.44 -13.53
C ASN A 98 -9.46 -17.31 -12.11
N SER A 99 -8.65 -16.83 -11.18
CA SER A 99 -9.04 -16.63 -9.78
C SER A 99 -8.61 -15.24 -9.31
N LYS A 100 -9.42 -14.68 -8.43
CA LYS A 100 -9.07 -13.51 -7.64
C LYS A 100 -8.71 -13.99 -6.24
N TYR A 101 -7.56 -13.63 -5.79
CA TYR A 101 -7.09 -13.77 -4.42
C TYR A 101 -7.13 -12.41 -3.76
N GLU A 102 -7.55 -12.36 -2.53
CA GLU A 102 -7.61 -11.14 -1.74
C GLU A 102 -6.99 -11.42 -0.37
N TYR A 103 -6.01 -10.62 0.01
CA TYR A 103 -5.29 -10.75 1.27
C TYR A 103 -5.37 -9.44 2.04
N ASP A 104 -5.81 -9.53 3.30
CA ASP A 104 -5.67 -8.45 4.25
C ASP A 104 -4.43 -8.74 5.11
N ILE A 105 -3.52 -7.80 5.15
CA ILE A 105 -2.22 -7.91 5.81
C ILE A 105 -2.13 -6.80 6.85
N ASP A 106 -1.93 -7.18 8.11
CA ASP A 106 -1.67 -6.22 9.18
C ASP A 106 -0.46 -5.34 8.81
N ALA A 107 -0.70 -4.04 8.71
CA ALA A 107 0.30 -3.10 8.22
C ALA A 107 1.44 -2.83 9.22
N VAL A 108 1.33 -3.30 10.46
CA VAL A 108 2.39 -3.18 11.46
C VAL A 108 3.24 -4.43 11.51
N THR A 109 2.60 -5.60 11.54
CA THR A 109 3.29 -6.88 11.75
C THR A 109 3.64 -7.60 10.45
N GLY A 110 2.88 -7.37 9.36
CA GLY A 110 2.97 -8.13 8.13
C GLY A 110 2.26 -9.49 8.20
N GLU A 111 1.48 -9.74 9.24
CA GLU A 111 0.67 -10.96 9.34
C GLU A 111 -0.52 -10.89 8.38
N ILE A 112 -0.81 -12.02 7.71
CA ILE A 112 -2.04 -12.17 6.93
C ILE A 112 -3.18 -12.41 7.89
N VAL A 113 -4.09 -11.45 8.00
CA VAL A 113 -5.24 -11.51 8.91
C VAL A 113 -6.49 -12.07 8.23
N ARG A 114 -6.55 -11.98 6.90
CA ARG A 114 -7.62 -12.59 6.11
C ARG A 114 -7.10 -13.01 4.74
N SER A 115 -7.63 -14.12 4.23
CA SER A 115 -7.41 -14.52 2.83
C SER A 115 -8.74 -15.01 2.23
N THR A 116 -8.97 -14.62 0.98
CA THR A 116 -10.16 -15.03 0.23
C THR A 116 -9.76 -15.42 -1.19
N VAL A 117 -10.35 -16.48 -1.72
CA VAL A 117 -10.16 -16.91 -3.10
C VAL A 117 -11.50 -16.99 -3.79
N LYS A 118 -11.64 -16.33 -4.93
CA LYS A 118 -12.83 -16.38 -5.76
C LYS A 118 -12.44 -16.87 -7.16
N GLN A 119 -12.97 -18.01 -7.55
CA GLN A 119 -12.81 -18.54 -8.90
C GLN A 119 -13.84 -17.93 -9.85
N TYR A 120 -13.40 -17.55 -11.02
CA TYR A 120 -14.27 -17.16 -12.12
C TYR A 120 -14.48 -18.36 -13.03
N ASN A 121 -15.68 -18.90 -13.04
CA ASN A 121 -16.04 -19.91 -14.02
C ASN A 121 -16.09 -19.25 -15.38
N ASN A 122 -15.36 -19.81 -16.34
CA ASN A 122 -15.49 -19.38 -17.73
C ASN A 122 -16.93 -19.65 -18.16
N TRP A 123 -17.65 -18.60 -18.52
CA TRP A 123 -18.91 -18.73 -19.23
C TRP A 123 -18.58 -19.18 -20.64
N ASN A 124 -18.83 -20.47 -20.94
CA ASN A 124 -18.88 -20.95 -22.33
C ASN A 124 -20.16 -20.46 -22.99
#